data_947adfd7b05641b3081cc01225f123bf
#
_entry.id   947adfd7b05641b3081cc01225f123bf
#
_cell.length_a   1.000
_cell.length_b   1.000
_cell.length_c   1.000
_cell.angle_alpha   90.00
_cell.angle_beta   90.00
_cell.angle_gamma   90.00
#
_symmetry.space_group_name_H-M   'P 1'
#
loop_
_entity.id
_entity.type
_entity.pdbx_description
1 polymer ?
#
loop_
_entity_poly.entity_id
_entity_poly.type
_entity_poly.pdbx_seq_one_letter_code
_entity_poly.pdbx_strand_id
1 'polypeptide(L)'
;MPSGYIETKPQVWKAQKLTFPVINEDALIEYMANSAALPKSTVKACTYAIVEAIIYFVINGHQVTFDTFGSFYLKIKTKTSKTLEECDTSLIKRMTVGFSANQHLASLVNRAKVQKVTTLDNT
;
A
#
# COMPACT_ATOMS: atom_id res chain seq x y z
N MET A 1 -7.34 -38.28 -15.04
CA MET A 1 -7.62 -37.78 -14.77
C MET A 1 -7.90 -37.54 -14.22
N PRO A 2 -8.16 -37.71 -14.17
CA PRO A 2 -8.58 -37.40 -13.81
C PRO A 2 -8.88 -36.78 -13.08
N SER A 3 -9.08 -36.70 -12.94
CA SER A 3 -9.32 -36.08 -12.58
C SER A 3 -9.62 -35.48 -12.19
N GLY A 4 -9.83 -35.44 -12.20
CA GLY A 4 -10.12 -34.89 -12.17
C GLY A 4 -10.35 -34.13 -12.24
N TYR A 5 -10.37 -34.26 -12.49
CA TYR A 5 -10.38 -33.53 -12.94
C TYR A 5 -10.29 -32.93 -13.39
N ILE A 6 -10.23 -32.97 -13.80
CA ILE A 6 -10.14 -32.25 -14.26
C ILE A 6 -10.41 -31.62 -15.00
N GLU A 7 -10.43 -31.64 -15.43
CA GLU A 7 -10.71 -31.01 -15.95
C GLU A 7 -10.92 -30.65 -17.04
N THR A 8 -11.12 -30.90 -17.19
CA THR A 8 -11.71 -30.79 -18.35
C THR A 8 -12.41 -29.54 -18.58
N LYS A 9 -12.28 -28.59 -17.78
CA LYS A 9 -12.74 -27.31 -18.03
C LYS A 9 -11.94 -26.67 -19.06
N PRO A 10 -12.49 -25.76 -19.84
CA PRO A 10 -11.71 -24.99 -20.77
C PRO A 10 -10.63 -24.27 -20.02
N GLN A 11 -9.51 -24.17 -20.62
CA GLN A 11 -8.40 -23.51 -20.00
C GLN A 11 -8.63 -22.02 -20.03
N VAL A 12 -8.79 -21.45 -18.87
CA VAL A 12 -8.94 -20.01 -18.76
C VAL A 12 -7.82 -19.52 -17.87
N TRP A 13 -6.96 -18.70 -18.43
CA TRP A 13 -5.83 -18.20 -17.68
C TRP A 13 -6.25 -16.97 -16.91
N LYS A 14 -6.06 -17.03 -15.62
CA LYS A 14 -6.35 -15.91 -14.75
C LYS A 14 -5.08 -15.36 -14.20
N ALA A 15 -5.00 -14.05 -14.15
CA ALA A 15 -3.90 -13.41 -13.45
C ALA A 15 -4.13 -13.60 -11.97
N GLN A 16 -3.14 -14.08 -11.28
CA GLN A 16 -3.21 -14.31 -9.86
C GLN A 16 -2.12 -13.55 -9.15
N LYS A 17 -2.47 -13.02 -7.99
CA LYS A 17 -1.52 -12.35 -7.17
C LYS A 17 -0.82 -13.39 -6.31
N LEU A 18 0.49 -13.41 -6.40
CA LEU A 18 1.27 -14.26 -5.51
C LEU A 18 1.48 -13.50 -4.21
N THR A 19 1.21 -14.17 -3.13
CA THR A 19 1.30 -13.55 -1.83
C THR A 19 2.46 -14.13 -1.06
N PHE A 20 3.32 -13.27 -0.59
CA PHE A 20 4.45 -13.66 0.24
C PHE A 20 4.22 -13.20 1.66
N PRO A 21 5.00 -13.70 2.60
CA PRO A 21 4.82 -13.27 3.99
C PRO A 21 5.00 -11.77 4.16
N VAL A 22 4.31 -11.24 5.13
CA VAL A 22 4.39 -9.82 5.43
C VAL A 22 5.79 -9.50 5.94
N ILE A 23 6.34 -8.41 5.45
CA ILE A 23 7.58 -7.88 5.98
C ILE A 23 7.20 -6.94 7.12
N ASN A 24 7.54 -7.31 8.33
CA ASN A 24 7.17 -6.48 9.47
C ASN A 24 8.16 -5.31 9.60
N GLU A 25 7.85 -4.45 10.55
CA GLU A 25 8.62 -3.23 10.72
C GLU A 25 10.08 -3.52 11.05
N ASP A 26 10.32 -4.52 11.88
CA ASP A 26 11.68 -4.84 12.29
C ASP A 26 12.51 -5.33 11.11
N ALA A 27 11.94 -6.18 10.28
CA ALA A 27 12.64 -6.68 9.10
C ALA A 27 12.89 -5.55 8.09
N LEU A 28 11.92 -4.64 7.96
CA LEU A 28 12.08 -3.50 7.07
C LEU A 28 13.22 -2.61 7.54
N ILE A 29 13.28 -2.34 8.85
CA ILE A 29 14.33 -1.50 9.41
C ILE A 29 15.70 -2.16 9.21
N GLU A 30 15.76 -3.46 9.39
CA GLU A 30 17.01 -4.17 9.19
C GLU A 30 17.49 -4.08 7.74
N TYR A 31 16.57 -4.23 6.81
CA TYR A 31 16.90 -4.09 5.39
C TYR A 31 17.42 -2.69 5.09
N MET A 32 16.74 -1.67 5.64
CA MET A 32 17.12 -0.29 5.43
C MET A 32 18.50 0.01 6.04
N ALA A 33 18.76 -0.52 7.22
CA ALA A 33 20.03 -0.29 7.87
C ALA A 33 21.17 -0.90 7.06
N ASN A 34 20.98 -2.09 6.55
CA ASN A 34 21.98 -2.73 5.71
C ASN A 34 22.18 -1.98 4.40
N SER A 35 21.11 -1.58 3.78
CA SER A 35 21.16 -0.88 2.51
C SER A 35 21.82 0.47 2.62
N ALA A 36 21.56 1.20 3.69
CA ALA A 36 22.08 2.55 3.86
C ALA A 36 23.42 2.56 4.62
N ALA A 37 23.85 1.41 5.11
CA ALA A 37 25.07 1.30 5.91
C ALA A 37 24.99 2.18 7.15
N LEU A 38 23.86 2.12 7.84
CA LEU A 38 23.63 2.90 9.05
C LEU A 38 23.31 1.97 10.20
N PRO A 39 23.58 2.39 11.44
CA PRO A 39 23.20 1.57 12.59
C PRO A 39 21.68 1.40 12.64
N LYS A 40 21.25 0.22 13.05
CA LYS A 40 19.84 -0.09 13.12
C LYS A 40 19.09 0.88 14.05
N SER A 41 19.71 1.29 15.14
CA SER A 41 19.07 2.22 16.06
C SER A 41 18.83 3.58 15.42
N THR A 42 19.74 4.02 14.58
CA THR A 42 19.58 5.28 13.86
C THR A 42 18.43 5.18 12.87
N VAL A 43 18.37 4.10 12.12
CA VAL A 43 17.31 3.90 11.15
C VAL A 43 15.96 3.83 11.84
N LYS A 44 15.91 3.14 12.97
CA LYS A 44 14.66 3.02 13.71
C LYS A 44 14.16 4.37 14.19
N ALA A 45 15.08 5.19 14.71
CA ALA A 45 14.71 6.53 15.16
C ALA A 45 14.20 7.38 14.00
N CYS A 46 14.84 7.31 12.85
CA CYS A 46 14.41 8.06 11.68
C CYS A 46 13.06 7.58 11.17
N THR A 47 12.84 6.27 11.20
CA THR A 47 11.57 5.69 10.75
C THR A 47 10.43 6.19 11.63
N TYR A 48 10.63 6.19 12.93
CA TYR A 48 9.57 6.66 13.83
C TYR A 48 9.35 8.16 13.69
N ALA A 49 10.41 8.90 13.48
CA ALA A 49 10.29 10.34 13.30
C ALA A 49 9.47 10.68 12.07
N ILE A 50 9.71 9.98 10.98
CA ILE A 50 8.97 10.29 9.75
C ILE A 50 7.51 9.87 9.87
N VAL A 51 7.25 8.76 10.53
CA VAL A 51 5.86 8.32 10.72
C VAL A 51 5.11 9.33 11.58
N GLU A 52 5.73 9.78 12.66
CA GLU A 52 5.12 10.78 13.53
C GLU A 52 4.86 12.08 12.80
N ALA A 53 5.81 12.49 11.98
CA ALA A 53 5.65 13.73 11.23
C ALA A 53 4.51 13.63 10.23
N ILE A 54 4.41 12.51 9.53
CA ILE A 54 3.34 12.33 8.58
C ILE A 54 1.99 12.37 9.28
N ILE A 55 1.89 11.66 10.40
CA ILE A 55 0.65 11.63 11.16
C ILE A 55 0.27 13.03 11.60
N TYR A 56 1.25 13.78 12.11
CA TYR A 56 0.98 15.14 12.60
C TYR A 56 0.41 16.02 11.50
N PHE A 57 1.03 16.01 10.34
CA PHE A 57 0.55 16.88 9.26
C PHE A 57 -0.75 16.41 8.66
N VAL A 58 -0.94 15.10 8.53
CA VAL A 58 -2.17 14.59 7.96
C VAL A 58 -3.35 14.86 8.88
N ILE A 59 -3.17 14.71 10.19
CA ILE A 59 -4.23 15.01 11.13
C ILE A 59 -4.65 16.47 11.04
N ASN A 60 -3.69 17.33 10.75
CA ASN A 60 -3.98 18.76 10.64
C ASN A 60 -4.44 19.17 9.25
N GLY A 61 -4.73 18.22 8.40
CA GLY A 61 -5.34 18.49 7.12
C GLY A 61 -4.36 18.71 5.97
N HIS A 62 -3.09 18.54 6.23
CA HIS A 62 -2.10 18.74 5.17
C HIS A 62 -1.87 17.45 4.38
N GLN A 63 -1.61 17.62 3.10
CA GLN A 63 -1.16 16.51 2.29
C GLN A 63 0.36 16.49 2.36
N VAL A 64 0.91 15.32 2.63
CA VAL A 64 2.37 15.16 2.71
C VAL A 64 2.81 14.44 1.45
N THR A 65 3.66 15.07 0.67
CA THR A 65 4.06 14.54 -0.63
C THR A 65 5.54 14.21 -0.65
N PHE A 66 5.83 13.00 -1.12
CA PHE A 66 7.20 12.58 -1.38
C PHE A 66 7.38 12.52 -2.89
N ASP A 67 8.37 13.22 -3.40
CA ASP A 67 8.56 13.35 -4.85
C ASP A 67 8.77 12.03 -5.56
N THR A 68 9.35 11.06 -4.89
CA THR A 68 9.66 9.78 -5.52
C THR A 68 8.74 8.67 -5.09
N PHE A 69 7.74 8.97 -4.30
CA PHE A 69 6.93 7.92 -3.70
C PHE A 69 5.44 8.17 -3.88
N GLY A 70 4.95 9.26 -3.30
CA GLY A 70 3.54 9.56 -3.39
C GLY A 70 3.10 10.49 -2.30
N SER A 71 1.81 10.53 -2.06
CA SER A 71 1.22 11.49 -1.14
C SER A 71 0.33 10.80 -0.12
N PHE A 72 0.42 11.30 1.10
CA PHE A 72 -0.46 10.88 2.18
C PHE A 72 -1.42 12.02 2.45
N TYR A 73 -2.67 11.71 2.66
CA TYR A 73 -3.69 12.72 2.87
C TYR A 73 -4.80 12.20 3.76
N LEU A 74 -5.57 13.12 4.31
CA LEU A 74 -6.71 12.76 5.14
C LEU A 74 -7.88 12.41 4.25
N LYS A 75 -8.43 11.24 4.46
CA LYS A 75 -9.55 10.76 3.68
C LYS A 75 -10.78 10.78 4.57
N ILE A 76 -11.83 11.45 4.10
CA ILE A 76 -13.03 11.62 4.87
C ILE A 76 -14.19 10.98 4.12
N LYS A 77 -14.97 10.18 4.86
CA LYS A 77 -16.17 9.60 4.32
C LYS A 77 -17.36 10.23 5.01
N THR A 78 -18.25 10.79 4.23
CA THR A 78 -19.37 11.51 4.81
C THR A 78 -20.68 10.96 4.28
N LYS A 79 -21.78 11.30 4.98
CA LYS A 79 -23.11 11.03 4.49
C LYS A 79 -23.48 12.11 3.51
N THR A 80 -24.37 11.76 2.61
CA THR A 80 -24.91 12.75 1.69
C THR A 80 -25.87 13.65 2.42
N SER A 81 -25.80 14.94 2.16
CA SER A 81 -26.68 15.90 2.76
C SER A 81 -27.55 16.52 1.68
N LYS A 82 -28.83 16.70 1.96
CA LYS A 82 -29.74 17.29 0.98
C LYS A 82 -29.71 18.79 1.03
N THR A 83 -29.40 19.36 2.18
CA THR A 83 -29.38 20.79 2.31
C THR A 83 -28.08 21.19 2.96
N LEU A 84 -27.73 22.46 2.76
CA LEU A 84 -26.52 22.97 3.32
C LEU A 84 -26.57 22.96 4.84
N GLU A 85 -27.75 23.15 5.40
CA GLU A 85 -27.90 23.17 6.84
C GLU A 85 -27.63 21.83 7.48
N GLU A 86 -27.79 20.76 6.72
CA GLU A 86 -27.52 19.45 7.25
C GLU A 86 -26.03 19.09 7.15
N CYS A 87 -25.29 19.93 6.47
CA CYS A 87 -23.90 19.64 6.24
C CYS A 87 -23.05 20.15 7.39
N ASP A 88 -22.78 19.30 8.34
CA ASP A 88 -21.95 19.66 9.48
C ASP A 88 -21.06 18.47 9.82
N THR A 89 -20.35 18.58 10.93
CA THR A 89 -19.40 17.54 11.30
C THR A 89 -20.05 16.22 11.63
N SER A 90 -21.33 16.23 11.95
CA SER A 90 -22.02 14.99 12.28
C SER A 90 -22.19 14.11 11.04
N LEU A 91 -22.00 14.66 9.85
CA LEU A 91 -22.09 13.89 8.63
C LEU A 91 -20.81 13.11 8.35
N ILE A 92 -19.74 13.40 9.07
CA ILE A 92 -18.50 12.67 8.87
C ILE A 92 -18.62 11.31 9.50
N LYS A 93 -18.63 10.27 8.64
CA LYS A 93 -18.73 8.92 9.13
C LYS A 93 -17.42 8.37 9.58
N ARG A 94 -16.35 8.75 8.91
CA ARG A 94 -15.07 8.10 9.11
C ARG A 94 -13.95 8.95 8.55
N MET A 95 -12.84 8.95 9.26
CA MET A 95 -11.62 9.57 8.77
C MET A 95 -10.54 8.52 8.74
N THR A 96 -9.75 8.54 7.70
CA THR A 96 -8.64 7.62 7.58
C THR A 96 -7.56 8.26 6.74
N VAL A 97 -6.42 7.59 6.64
CA VAL A 97 -5.32 8.09 5.83
C VAL A 97 -5.37 7.44 4.47
N GLY A 98 -5.32 8.25 3.43
CA GLY A 98 -5.23 7.75 2.08
C GLY A 98 -3.82 7.90 1.56
N PHE A 99 -3.46 7.08 0.62
CA PHE A 99 -2.16 7.16 -0.05
C PHE A 99 -2.37 7.11 -1.54
N SER A 100 -1.71 8.02 -2.24
CA SER A 100 -1.77 8.05 -3.69
C SER A 100 -0.34 7.98 -4.23
N ALA A 101 -0.05 6.95 -5.01
CA ALA A 101 1.26 6.79 -5.60
C ALA A 101 1.50 7.88 -6.63
N ASN A 102 2.72 8.40 -6.66
CA ASN A 102 3.03 9.36 -7.69
C ASN A 102 3.38 8.64 -8.99
N GLN A 103 3.63 9.41 -10.03
CA GLN A 103 3.88 8.84 -11.34
C GLN A 103 5.14 7.96 -11.35
N HIS A 104 6.15 8.37 -10.61
CA HIS A 104 7.39 7.61 -10.55
C HIS A 104 7.15 6.23 -9.95
N LEU A 105 6.47 6.16 -8.81
CA LEU A 105 6.17 4.89 -8.16
C LEU A 105 5.24 4.05 -9.03
N ALA A 106 4.22 4.67 -9.61
CA ALA A 106 3.29 3.94 -10.47
C ALA A 106 4.01 3.33 -11.66
N SER A 107 4.95 4.05 -12.21
CA SER A 107 5.73 3.57 -13.34
C SER A 107 6.59 2.37 -12.94
N LEU A 108 7.21 2.43 -11.77
CA LEU A 108 8.01 1.32 -11.29
C LEU A 108 7.17 0.07 -11.04
N VAL A 109 5.99 0.25 -10.47
CA VAL A 109 5.12 -0.87 -10.19
C VAL A 109 4.60 -1.49 -11.47
N ASN A 110 4.30 -0.67 -12.46
CA ASN A 110 3.84 -1.20 -13.74
C ASN A 110 4.91 -2.01 -14.45
N ARG A 111 6.16 -1.73 -14.17
CA ARG A 111 7.25 -2.50 -14.74
C ARG A 111 7.66 -3.65 -13.85
N ALA A 112 6.95 -3.84 -12.75
CA ALA A 112 7.24 -4.94 -11.87
C ALA A 112 7.15 -6.22 -12.68
N LYS A 113 8.05 -7.12 -12.34
CA LYS A 113 8.16 -8.33 -13.08
C LYS A 113 6.91 -9.15 -12.96
N VAL A 114 6.30 -9.42 -14.06
CA VAL A 114 5.18 -10.34 -14.12
C VAL A 114 5.74 -11.65 -14.58
N GLN A 115 5.84 -12.60 -13.66
CA GLN A 115 6.37 -13.89 -13.99
C GLN A 115 5.26 -14.79 -14.42
N LYS A 116 5.45 -15.42 -15.55
CA LYS A 116 4.53 -16.42 -15.98
C LYS A 116 4.94 -17.70 -15.29
N VAL A 117 4.09 -18.21 -14.43
CA VAL A 117 4.42 -19.38 -13.67
C VAL A 117 3.85 -20.57 -14.41
N THR A 118 4.61 -21.11 -15.29
CA THR A 118 4.14 -22.22 -16.04
C THR A 118 4.54 -23.51 -15.42
N THR A 119 5.53 -23.49 -14.59
CA THR A 119 6.00 -24.71 -14.06
C THR A 119 5.35 -25.10 -12.82
N LEU A 120 4.57 -24.27 -12.27
CA LEU A 120 3.90 -24.63 -11.10
C LEU A 120 3.03 -25.78 -11.32
N ASP A 121 2.49 -25.78 -12.45
CA ASP A 121 1.65 -26.82 -12.78
C ASP A 121 2.39 -28.07 -12.86
N ASN A 122 3.58 -28.03 -13.18
CA ASN A 122 4.31 -29.24 -13.23
C ASN A 122 5.34 -29.20 -12.26
N THR A 123 5.28 -28.36 -11.45
CA THR A 123 6.24 -28.29 -10.47
C THR A 123 6.13 -27.73 -9.46
#